data_4789667a893f3861c51e89d6ebd641e5
#
_entry.id   4789667a893f3861c51e89d6ebd641e5
#
_cell.length_a   1.000
_cell.length_b   1.000
_cell.length_c   1.000
_cell.angle_alpha   90.00
_cell.angle_beta   90.00
_cell.angle_gamma   90.00
#
_symmetry.space_group_name_H-M   'P 1'
#
loop_
_entity.id
_entity.type
_entity.pdbx_description
1 polymer ?
#
loop_
_entity_poly.entity_id
_entity_poly.type
_entity_poly.pdbx_seq_one_letter_code
_entity_poly.pdbx_strand_id
1 'polypeptide(L)'
;MKLTIFDLDNTILKGDSDYSWINYLIDLGMVDKKTYGEKNQYFYDKYYEGNLDYDEWAEFALSTIKGKSPDQIEELISGFMNKIIEPMINIYALRLIHNHNHEHDIMLLASATNSVIVEPIAKRLGFQNIIS
;
A
#
# COMPACT_ATOMS: atom_id res chain seq x y z
N MET A 1 20.42 12.89 -16.08
CA MET A 1 19.54 12.63 -14.90
C MET A 1 18.12 13.02 -15.26
N LYS A 2 17.17 12.16 -15.00
CA LYS A 2 15.76 12.37 -15.28
C LYS A 2 14.94 12.20 -14.01
N LEU A 3 13.77 12.81 -13.95
CA LEU A 3 12.77 12.54 -12.95
C LEU A 3 11.76 11.55 -13.55
N THR A 4 11.60 10.40 -12.92
CA THR A 4 10.62 9.38 -13.31
C THR A 4 9.62 9.18 -12.20
N ILE A 5 8.34 9.26 -12.52
CA ILE A 5 7.25 9.12 -11.57
C ILE A 5 6.56 7.77 -11.81
N PHE A 6 6.39 7.00 -10.74
CA PHE A 6 5.72 5.71 -10.77
C PHE A 6 4.46 5.75 -9.90
N ASP A 7 3.39 5.15 -10.39
CA ASP A 7 2.19 4.86 -9.63
C ASP A 7 2.29 3.45 -9.03
N LEU A 8 1.70 3.23 -7.87
CA LEU A 8 1.82 1.97 -7.14
C LEU A 8 0.69 0.99 -7.45
N ASP A 9 -0.53 1.32 -6.99
CA ASP A 9 -1.66 0.39 -7.06
C ASP A 9 -2.12 0.18 -8.50
N ASN A 10 -2.34 -1.09 -8.87
CA ASN A 10 -2.74 -1.51 -10.21
C ASN A 10 -1.75 -1.11 -11.33
N THR A 11 -0.52 -0.75 -10.95
CA THR A 11 0.58 -0.41 -11.89
C THR A 11 1.82 -1.24 -11.55
N ILE A 12 2.54 -0.87 -10.47
CA ILE A 12 3.65 -1.70 -9.96
C ILE A 12 3.11 -2.95 -9.29
N LEU A 13 2.02 -2.80 -8.53
CA LEU A 13 1.32 -3.91 -7.92
C LEU A 13 0.15 -4.34 -8.80
N LYS A 14 -0.11 -5.65 -8.83
CA LYS A 14 -1.26 -6.23 -9.52
C LYS A 14 -2.48 -6.22 -8.61
N GLY A 15 -2.82 -5.04 -8.06
CA GLY A 15 -3.95 -4.86 -7.16
C GLY A 15 -3.78 -3.60 -6.33
N ASP A 16 -4.65 -3.44 -5.36
CA ASP A 16 -4.73 -2.28 -4.48
C ASP A 16 -4.16 -2.63 -3.10
N SER A 17 -3.13 -1.88 -2.67
CA SER A 17 -2.42 -2.17 -1.41
C SER A 17 -3.27 -1.92 -0.18
N ASP A 18 -4.06 -0.83 -0.13
CA ASP A 18 -4.91 -0.53 1.02
C ASP A 18 -6.04 -1.55 1.18
N TYR A 19 -6.69 -1.88 0.06
CA TYR A 19 -7.75 -2.89 0.05
C TYR A 19 -7.21 -4.25 0.53
N SER A 20 -6.03 -4.61 0.06
CA SER A 20 -5.37 -5.86 0.42
C SER A 20 -4.94 -5.90 1.88
N TRP A 21 -4.53 -4.76 2.45
CA TRP A 21 -4.17 -4.66 3.86
C TRP A 21 -5.35 -5.02 4.78
N ILE A 22 -6.51 -4.44 4.51
CA ILE A 22 -7.71 -4.73 5.31
C ILE A 22 -8.09 -6.21 5.18
N ASN A 23 -8.07 -6.76 3.97
CA ASN A 23 -8.36 -8.18 3.75
C ASN A 23 -7.36 -9.08 4.50
N TYR A 24 -6.09 -8.70 4.53
CA TYR A 24 -5.07 -9.43 5.28
C TYR A 24 -5.38 -9.46 6.78
N LEU A 25 -5.77 -8.33 7.34
CA LEU A 25 -6.15 -8.26 8.77
C LEU A 25 -7.42 -9.06 9.07
N ILE A 26 -8.38 -9.08 8.15
CA ILE A 26 -9.59 -9.91 8.26
C ILE A 26 -9.19 -11.39 8.29
N ASP A 27 -8.33 -11.82 7.39
CA ASP A 27 -7.90 -13.21 7.28
C ASP A 27 -7.11 -13.67 8.52
N LEU A 28 -6.39 -12.76 9.16
CA LEU A 28 -5.70 -13.04 10.43
C LEU A 28 -6.63 -13.03 11.64
N GLY A 29 -7.88 -12.63 11.48
CA GLY A 29 -8.83 -12.51 12.60
C GLY A 29 -8.55 -11.30 13.49
N MET A 30 -7.79 -10.32 13.01
CA MET A 30 -7.42 -9.13 13.79
C MET A 30 -8.53 -8.07 13.82
N VAL A 31 -9.43 -8.10 12.86
CA VAL A 31 -10.57 -7.19 12.76
C VAL A 31 -11.82 -7.97 12.37
N ASP A 32 -12.99 -7.41 12.68
CA ASP A 32 -14.27 -8.05 12.40
C ASP A 32 -14.52 -8.12 10.87
N LYS A 33 -14.73 -9.33 10.38
CA LYS A 33 -14.91 -9.59 8.94
C LYS A 33 -16.08 -8.81 8.35
N LYS A 34 -17.23 -8.81 9.03
CA LYS A 34 -18.43 -8.14 8.50
C LYS A 34 -18.24 -6.63 8.45
N THR A 35 -17.89 -6.03 9.58
CA THR A 35 -17.74 -4.57 9.70
C THR A 35 -16.64 -4.04 8.81
N TYR A 36 -15.45 -4.61 8.90
CA TYR A 36 -14.29 -4.14 8.13
C TYR A 36 -14.39 -4.51 6.65
N GLY A 37 -14.96 -5.66 6.34
CA GLY A 37 -15.18 -6.07 4.96
C GLY A 37 -16.15 -5.13 4.23
N GLU A 38 -17.25 -4.77 4.86
CA GLU A 38 -18.23 -3.82 4.29
C GLU A 38 -17.63 -2.44 4.10
N LYS A 39 -16.91 -1.91 5.10
CA LYS A 39 -16.24 -0.61 5.03
C LYS A 39 -15.13 -0.61 3.99
N ASN A 40 -14.36 -1.69 3.91
CA ASN A 40 -13.29 -1.83 2.94
C ASN A 40 -13.84 -1.71 1.50
N GLN A 41 -14.92 -2.43 1.23
CA GLN A 41 -15.58 -2.37 -0.08
C GLN A 41 -16.19 -0.99 -0.34
N TYR A 42 -16.79 -0.38 0.66
CA TYR A 42 -17.37 0.97 0.55
C TYR A 42 -16.30 1.99 0.15
N PHE A 43 -15.17 2.03 0.85
CA PHE A 43 -14.10 2.98 0.56
C PHE A 43 -13.41 2.69 -0.78
N TYR A 44 -13.24 1.42 -1.13
CA TYR A 44 -12.72 1.02 -2.43
C TYR A 44 -13.61 1.57 -3.57
N ASP A 45 -14.92 1.36 -3.47
CA ASP A 45 -15.87 1.83 -4.47
C ASP A 45 -15.88 3.36 -4.57
N LYS A 46 -15.88 4.05 -3.43
CA LYS A 46 -15.84 5.50 -3.38
C LYS A 46 -14.57 6.09 -4.00
N TYR A 47 -13.44 5.45 -3.75
CA TYR A 47 -12.16 5.89 -4.34
C TYR A 47 -12.20 5.81 -5.87
N TYR A 48 -12.65 4.70 -6.42
CA TYR A 48 -12.70 4.51 -7.87
C TYR A 48 -13.83 5.29 -8.54
N GLU A 49 -14.85 5.69 -7.80
CA GLU A 49 -15.89 6.62 -8.27
C GLU A 49 -15.44 8.09 -8.23
N GLY A 50 -14.34 8.40 -7.55
CA GLY A 50 -13.88 9.76 -7.37
C GLY A 50 -14.60 10.53 -6.26
N ASN A 51 -15.31 9.84 -5.38
CA ASN A 51 -16.17 10.42 -4.33
C ASN A 51 -15.69 10.11 -2.92
N LEU A 52 -14.41 9.72 -2.75
CA LEU A 52 -13.87 9.34 -1.45
C LEU A 52 -13.78 10.55 -0.51
N ASP A 53 -14.34 10.40 0.70
CA ASP A 53 -14.06 11.30 1.81
C ASP A 53 -12.76 10.83 2.47
N TYR A 54 -11.68 11.58 2.25
CA TYR A 54 -10.34 11.19 2.72
C TYR A 54 -10.21 11.21 4.24
N ASP A 55 -10.96 12.08 4.93
CA ASP A 55 -10.94 12.12 6.39
C ASP A 55 -11.56 10.86 7.00
N GLU A 56 -12.70 10.43 6.48
CA GLU A 56 -13.35 9.19 6.91
C GLU A 56 -12.47 7.97 6.62
N TRP A 57 -11.87 7.94 5.43
CA TRP A 57 -10.98 6.86 5.04
C TRP A 57 -9.74 6.81 5.93
N ALA A 58 -9.12 7.95 6.22
CA ALA A 58 -7.95 8.03 7.09
C ALA A 58 -8.27 7.53 8.51
N GLU A 59 -9.43 7.88 9.04
CA GLU A 59 -9.89 7.39 10.33
C GLU A 59 -10.07 5.87 10.32
N PHE A 60 -10.66 5.33 9.27
CA PHE A 60 -10.80 3.89 9.10
C PHE A 60 -9.44 3.19 9.03
N ALA A 61 -8.52 3.72 8.22
CA ALA A 61 -7.17 3.15 8.08
C ALA A 61 -6.42 3.16 9.42
N LEU A 62 -6.50 4.26 10.18
CA LEU A 62 -5.86 4.37 11.49
C LEU A 62 -6.47 3.43 12.52
N SER A 63 -7.77 3.11 12.39
CA SER A 63 -8.43 2.19 13.32
C SER A 63 -7.79 0.80 13.32
N THR A 64 -7.14 0.41 12.22
CA THR A 64 -6.51 -0.91 12.09
C THR A 64 -5.26 -1.07 12.94
N ILE A 65 -4.59 0.03 13.26
CA ILE A 65 -3.34 0.02 14.03
C ILE A 65 -3.49 0.65 15.42
N LYS A 66 -4.64 1.23 15.70
CA LYS A 66 -4.91 1.89 16.98
C LYS A 66 -4.77 0.91 18.15
N GLY A 67 -4.04 1.33 19.17
CA GLY A 67 -3.83 0.51 20.37
C GLY A 67 -2.77 -0.58 20.25
N LYS A 68 -2.12 -0.69 19.10
CA LYS A 68 -1.03 -1.65 18.89
C LYS A 68 0.32 -0.99 19.14
N SER A 69 1.27 -1.78 19.68
CA SER A 69 2.64 -1.31 19.88
C SER A 69 3.37 -1.20 18.53
N PRO A 70 4.46 -0.38 18.47
CA PRO A 70 5.29 -0.35 17.26
C PRO A 70 5.79 -1.73 16.82
N ASP A 71 6.15 -2.60 17.75
CA ASP A 71 6.62 -3.95 17.44
C ASP A 71 5.52 -4.82 16.83
N GLN A 72 4.29 -4.71 17.34
CA GLN A 72 3.13 -5.43 16.78
C GLN A 72 2.81 -4.97 15.37
N ILE A 73 2.88 -3.66 15.12
CA ILE A 73 2.65 -3.08 13.81
C ILE A 73 3.73 -3.55 12.83
N GLU A 74 4.99 -3.52 13.23
CA GLU A 74 6.11 -3.97 12.41
C GLU A 74 5.97 -5.45 12.02
N GLU A 75 5.58 -6.30 12.96
CA GLU A 75 5.34 -7.72 12.71
C GLU A 75 4.21 -7.94 11.70
N LEU A 76 3.10 -7.22 11.85
CA LEU A 76 1.98 -7.29 10.92
C LEU A 76 2.39 -6.83 9.52
N ILE A 77 3.12 -5.74 9.42
CA ILE A 77 3.61 -5.21 8.13
C ILE A 77 4.56 -6.20 7.48
N SER A 78 5.48 -6.79 8.25
CA SER A 78 6.41 -7.79 7.73
C SER A 78 5.69 -8.98 7.12
N GLY A 79 4.69 -9.52 7.81
CA GLY A 79 3.86 -10.60 7.29
C GLY A 79 3.09 -10.20 6.04
N PHE A 80 2.54 -9.01 6.03
CA PHE A 80 1.83 -8.45 4.88
C PHE A 80 2.76 -8.33 3.66
N MET A 81 3.94 -7.78 3.86
CA MET A 81 4.94 -7.64 2.79
C MET A 81 5.29 -9.00 2.18
N ASN A 82 5.57 -9.99 3.01
CA ASN A 82 6.00 -11.30 2.55
C ASN A 82 4.88 -12.10 1.88
N LYS A 83 3.67 -12.08 2.45
CA LYS A 83 2.57 -12.94 2.00
C LYS A 83 1.70 -12.31 0.91
N ILE A 84 1.54 -11.00 0.94
CA ILE A 84 0.59 -10.29 0.10
C ILE A 84 1.29 -9.43 -0.95
N ILE A 85 2.19 -8.56 -0.54
CA ILE A 85 2.82 -7.60 -1.46
C ILE A 85 3.79 -8.28 -2.42
N GLU A 86 4.70 -9.14 -1.94
CA GLU A 86 5.67 -9.79 -2.82
C GLU A 86 5.02 -10.50 -4.01
N PRO A 87 3.97 -11.34 -3.82
CA PRO A 87 3.30 -11.97 -4.96
C PRO A 87 2.58 -10.99 -5.89
N MET A 88 2.24 -9.79 -5.41
CA MET A 88 1.55 -8.77 -6.19
C MET A 88 2.47 -7.92 -7.06
N ILE A 89 3.78 -7.96 -6.83
CA ILE A 89 4.73 -7.14 -7.59
C ILE A 89 4.76 -7.59 -9.05
N ASN A 90 4.53 -6.64 -9.96
CA ASN A 90 4.65 -6.87 -11.38
C ASN A 90 6.14 -6.93 -11.73
N ILE A 91 6.59 -8.07 -12.24
CA ILE A 91 8.01 -8.31 -12.53
C ILE A 91 8.53 -7.35 -13.62
N TYR A 92 7.70 -6.97 -14.58
CA TYR A 92 8.09 -6.03 -15.64
C TYR A 92 8.29 -4.63 -15.07
N ALA A 93 7.42 -4.20 -14.13
CA ALA A 93 7.57 -2.94 -13.45
C ALA A 93 8.83 -2.91 -12.57
N LEU A 94 9.10 -4.00 -11.87
CA LEU A 94 10.31 -4.12 -11.05
C LEU A 94 11.58 -4.00 -11.90
N ARG A 95 11.59 -4.61 -13.07
CA ARG A 95 12.70 -4.51 -14.02
C ARG A 95 12.89 -3.06 -14.51
N LEU A 96 11.81 -2.36 -14.82
CA LEU A 96 11.84 -0.97 -15.23
C LEU A 96 12.39 -0.06 -14.13
N ILE A 97 11.97 -0.27 -12.88
CA ILE A 97 12.49 0.46 -11.72
C ILE A 97 14.00 0.23 -11.59
N HIS A 98 14.43 -1.01 -11.71
CA HIS A 98 15.86 -1.36 -11.63
C HIS A 98 16.67 -0.65 -12.72
N ASN A 99 16.17 -0.59 -13.95
CA ASN A 99 16.85 0.09 -15.05
C ASN A 99 17.00 1.59 -14.79
N HIS A 100 15.95 2.26 -14.31
CA HIS A 100 16.02 3.69 -13.98
C HIS A 100 16.97 3.96 -12.83
N ASN A 101 16.97 3.09 -11.83
CA ASN A 101 17.89 3.20 -10.71
C ASN A 101 19.35 3.02 -11.16
N HIS A 102 19.60 2.10 -12.09
CA HIS A 102 20.93 1.88 -12.67
C HIS A 102 21.42 3.11 -13.45
N GLU A 103 20.52 3.84 -14.11
CA GLU A 103 20.84 5.07 -14.82
C GLU A 103 20.97 6.28 -13.90
N HIS A 104 20.84 6.11 -12.60
CA HIS A 104 20.88 7.17 -11.59
C HIS A 104 19.79 8.23 -11.77
N ASP A 105 18.65 7.85 -12.29
CA ASP A 105 17.48 8.73 -12.39
C ASP A 105 16.90 9.00 -11.01
N ILE A 106 16.24 10.14 -10.84
CA ILE A 106 15.46 10.42 -9.66
C ILE A 106 14.12 9.71 -9.86
N MET A 107 13.83 8.75 -8.98
CA MET A 107 12.58 8.01 -9.01
C MET A 107 11.65 8.49 -7.91
N LEU A 108 10.40 8.77 -8.24
CA LEU A 108 9.37 9.20 -7.32
C LEU A 108 8.22 8.22 -7.36
N LEU A 109 7.84 7.69 -6.20
CA LEU A 109 6.63 6.89 -6.07
C LEU A 109 5.48 7.80 -5.64
N ALA A 110 4.44 7.90 -6.46
CA ALA A 110 3.23 8.63 -6.15
C ALA A 110 2.11 7.64 -5.86
N SER A 111 1.50 7.73 -4.68
CA SER A 111 0.46 6.81 -4.26
C SER A 111 -0.50 7.48 -3.30
N ALA A 112 -1.79 7.14 -3.40
CA ALA A 112 -2.80 7.53 -2.42
C ALA A 112 -2.86 6.54 -1.23
N THR A 113 -2.00 5.53 -1.22
CA THR A 113 -1.94 4.52 -0.17
C THR A 113 -1.52 5.13 1.17
N ASN A 114 -2.07 4.60 2.25
CA ASN A 114 -1.71 4.94 3.62
C ASN A 114 -0.19 4.85 3.82
N SER A 115 0.42 5.89 4.40
CA SER A 115 1.87 5.99 4.58
C SER A 115 2.47 4.83 5.39
N VAL A 116 1.74 4.28 6.36
CA VAL A 116 2.19 3.13 7.15
C VAL A 116 2.48 1.91 6.27
N ILE A 117 1.76 1.80 5.15
CA ILE A 117 1.88 0.68 4.20
C ILE A 117 2.79 1.05 3.03
N VAL A 118 2.67 2.26 2.49
CA VAL A 118 3.44 2.65 1.30
C VAL A 118 4.93 2.75 1.58
N GLU A 119 5.33 3.19 2.77
CA GLU A 119 6.75 3.34 3.11
C GLU A 119 7.51 2.01 3.05
N PRO A 120 7.04 0.91 3.69
CA PRO A 120 7.71 -0.39 3.57
C PRO A 120 7.75 -0.90 2.12
N ILE A 121 6.68 -0.68 1.36
CA ILE A 121 6.61 -1.09 -0.06
C ILE A 121 7.64 -0.32 -0.88
N ALA A 122 7.69 1.00 -0.71
CA ALA A 122 8.65 1.85 -1.41
C ALA A 122 10.10 1.46 -1.11
N LYS A 123 10.39 1.17 0.14
CA LYS A 123 11.71 0.71 0.56
C LYS A 123 12.08 -0.60 -0.13
N ARG A 124 11.16 -1.56 -0.15
CA ARG A 124 11.37 -2.85 -0.84
C ARG A 124 11.66 -2.66 -2.32
N LEU A 125 10.99 -1.71 -2.97
CA LEU A 125 11.14 -1.43 -4.41
C LEU A 125 12.33 -0.55 -4.74
N GLY A 126 12.98 0.04 -3.75
CA GLY A 126 14.16 0.89 -3.94
C GLY A 126 13.86 2.37 -4.15
N PHE A 127 12.67 2.85 -3.80
CA PHE A 127 12.33 4.27 -3.86
C PHE A 127 12.80 5.00 -2.62
N GLN A 128 13.40 6.18 -2.81
CA GLN A 128 13.79 7.09 -1.74
C GLN A 128 12.85 8.29 -1.63
N ASN A 129 12.08 8.58 -2.67
CA ASN A 129 11.17 9.70 -2.73
C ASN A 129 9.75 9.21 -2.91
N ILE A 130 8.85 9.63 -2.03
CA ILE A 130 7.46 9.19 -1.99
C ILE A 130 6.56 10.40 -1.85
N ILE A 131 5.47 10.43 -2.63
CA ILE A 131 4.31 11.31 -2.41
C ILE A 131 3.12 10.42 -2.11
N SER A 132 2.53 10.59 -0.95
CA SER A 132 1.37 9.80 -0.52
C SER A 132 0.24 10.68 -0.01
#